data_919e1c08947cf2b0fa242941c374e22f
#
_entry.id   919e1c08947cf2b0fa242941c374e22f
#
_cell.length_a   1.000
_cell.length_b   1.000
_cell.length_c   1.000
_cell.angle_alpha   90.00
_cell.angle_beta   90.00
_cell.angle_gamma   90.00
#
_symmetry.space_group_name_H-M   'P 1'
#
loop_
_entity.id
_entity.type
_entity.pdbx_description
1 polymer ?
#
loop_
_entity_poly.entity_id
_entity_poly.type
_entity_poly.pdbx_seq_one_letter_code
_entity_poly.pdbx_strand_id
1 'polypeptide(L)'
;MAASAHDYAFQTIDGAALPLTAFKDKVVLVVNTASACGLTPQYDGLEKLYSDYKDRGLVVLGIPCNQFAGQEPGTDAEIKAFCETRFNVDFPLTSKAEVKGEGAHPFYKWAQGQLGEPAVPVWNFHKILIGRHGEAIQAFGPRTEPRAPEITAAIEAAL
;
A
#
# COMPACT_ATOMS: atom_id res chain seq x y z
N MET A 1 4.23 -7.24 22.18
CA MET A 1 5.19 -6.57 21.29
C MET A 1 4.92 -6.96 19.83
N ALA A 2 4.72 -5.97 18.98
CA ALA A 2 4.43 -6.24 17.59
C ALA A 2 5.71 -6.69 16.86
N ALA A 3 5.72 -7.91 16.38
CA ALA A 3 6.86 -8.50 15.70
C ALA A 3 6.64 -8.61 14.19
N SER A 4 5.41 -8.34 13.71
CA SER A 4 5.01 -8.62 12.35
C SER A 4 3.92 -7.65 11.91
N ALA A 5 3.84 -7.42 10.60
CA ALA A 5 2.76 -6.63 10.01
C ALA A 5 1.39 -7.23 10.35
N HIS A 6 1.32 -8.54 10.54
CA HIS A 6 0.05 -9.22 10.84
C HIS A 6 -0.55 -8.83 12.19
N ASP A 7 0.19 -8.11 13.03
CA ASP A 7 -0.33 -7.61 14.30
C ASP A 7 -1.15 -6.32 14.14
N TYR A 8 -1.26 -5.79 12.93
CA TYR A 8 -1.95 -4.52 12.65
C TYR A 8 -3.20 -4.74 11.81
N ALA A 9 -4.10 -3.77 11.88
CA ALA A 9 -5.35 -3.81 11.13
C ALA A 9 -5.69 -2.43 10.57
N PHE A 10 -6.31 -2.44 9.40
CA PHE A 10 -6.90 -1.25 8.79
C PHE A 10 -8.42 -1.42 8.74
N GLN A 11 -9.11 -0.52 8.06
CA GLN A 11 -10.49 -0.69 7.64
C GLN A 11 -10.50 -0.76 6.12
N THR A 12 -11.38 -1.57 5.54
CA THR A 12 -11.58 -1.53 4.10
C THR A 12 -12.18 -0.19 3.72
N ILE A 13 -12.10 0.17 2.45
CA ILE A 13 -12.68 1.43 1.95
C ILE A 13 -14.21 1.46 2.16
N ASP A 14 -14.83 0.30 2.36
CA ASP A 14 -16.26 0.19 2.67
C ASP A 14 -16.55 0.24 4.17
N GLY A 15 -15.52 0.38 5.02
CA GLY A 15 -15.67 0.54 6.45
C GLY A 15 -15.63 -0.74 7.28
N ALA A 16 -15.38 -1.90 6.66
CA ALA A 16 -15.26 -3.17 7.37
C ALA A 16 -13.86 -3.33 7.97
N ALA A 17 -13.73 -4.15 9.00
CA ALA A 17 -12.43 -4.44 9.59
C ALA A 17 -11.55 -5.20 8.60
N LEU A 18 -10.26 -4.84 8.54
CA LEU A 18 -9.28 -5.49 7.68
C LEU A 18 -8.00 -5.75 8.48
N PRO A 19 -7.98 -6.81 9.30
CA PRO A 19 -6.74 -7.20 9.96
C PRO A 19 -5.78 -7.74 8.91
N LEU A 20 -4.49 -7.42 9.05
CA LEU A 20 -3.51 -7.87 8.05
C LEU A 20 -3.28 -9.38 8.09
N THR A 21 -3.78 -10.07 9.12
CA THR A 21 -3.85 -11.54 9.12
C THR A 21 -4.69 -12.09 7.96
N ALA A 22 -5.58 -11.29 7.38
CA ALA A 22 -6.33 -11.68 6.18
C ALA A 22 -5.40 -12.00 5.01
N PHE A 23 -4.17 -11.45 5.03
CA PHE A 23 -3.17 -11.68 3.98
C PHE A 23 -2.04 -12.62 4.42
N LYS A 24 -2.30 -13.44 5.43
CA LYS A 24 -1.33 -14.42 5.91
C LYS A 24 -0.91 -15.34 4.77
N ASP A 25 0.39 -15.64 4.71
CA ASP A 25 1.01 -16.43 3.66
C ASP A 25 1.01 -15.78 2.27
N LYS A 26 0.70 -14.48 2.21
CA LYS A 26 0.79 -13.69 0.98
C LYS A 26 1.85 -12.62 1.11
N VAL A 27 2.43 -12.25 -0.03
CA VAL A 27 3.32 -11.09 -0.11
C VAL A 27 2.43 -9.87 -0.34
N VAL A 28 2.66 -8.79 0.42
CA VAL A 28 1.82 -7.59 0.32
C VAL A 28 2.69 -6.39 -0.05
N LEU A 29 2.31 -5.70 -1.13
CA LEU A 29 2.89 -4.41 -1.46
C LEU A 29 1.93 -3.32 -0.97
N VAL A 30 2.36 -2.60 0.07
CA VAL A 30 1.56 -1.54 0.69
C VAL A 30 1.91 -0.21 0.03
N VAL A 31 0.92 0.51 -0.47
CA VAL A 31 1.13 1.76 -1.21
C VAL A 31 0.17 2.83 -0.70
N ASN A 32 0.69 3.98 -0.29
CA ASN A 32 -0.17 5.12 0.03
C ASN A 32 -0.51 5.85 -1.27
N THR A 33 -1.79 6.14 -1.49
CA THR A 33 -2.30 6.55 -2.79
C THR A 33 -3.01 7.90 -2.73
N ALA A 34 -3.19 8.51 -3.91
CA ALA A 34 -3.92 9.76 -4.06
C ALA A 34 -4.55 9.84 -5.46
N SER A 35 -5.67 10.57 -5.55
CA SER A 35 -6.44 10.70 -6.80
C SER A 35 -6.06 11.92 -7.63
N ALA A 36 -5.32 12.88 -7.06
CA ALA A 36 -5.03 14.16 -7.72
C ALA A 36 -3.52 14.47 -7.79
N CYS A 37 -2.69 13.44 -7.86
CA CYS A 37 -1.23 13.56 -7.91
C CYS A 37 -0.74 13.35 -9.35
N GLY A 38 0.41 13.95 -9.70
CA GLY A 38 1.07 13.66 -10.97
C GLY A 38 1.45 12.19 -11.11
N LEU A 39 1.60 11.47 -9.98
CA LEU A 39 1.91 10.03 -9.98
C LEU A 39 0.66 9.15 -9.96
N THR A 40 -0.55 9.72 -9.93
CA THR A 40 -1.80 8.95 -9.90
C THR A 40 -1.89 7.90 -11.03
N PRO A 41 -1.34 8.12 -12.24
CA PRO A 41 -1.30 7.06 -13.25
C PRO A 41 -0.60 5.78 -12.82
N GLN A 42 0.16 5.78 -11.72
CA GLN A 42 0.74 4.55 -11.20
C GLN A 42 -0.33 3.53 -10.77
N TYR A 43 -1.58 3.94 -10.54
CA TYR A 43 -2.67 2.99 -10.33
C TYR A 43 -2.75 1.94 -11.44
N ASP A 44 -2.51 2.35 -12.68
CA ASP A 44 -2.54 1.42 -13.82
C ASP A 44 -1.46 0.35 -13.70
N GLY A 45 -0.24 0.77 -13.36
CA GLY A 45 0.87 -0.16 -13.15
C GLY A 45 0.66 -1.05 -11.93
N LEU A 46 0.08 -0.50 -10.84
CA LEU A 46 -0.23 -1.29 -9.65
C LEU A 46 -1.27 -2.36 -9.96
N GLU A 47 -2.31 -2.03 -10.74
CA GLU A 47 -3.34 -2.99 -11.10
C GLU A 47 -2.77 -4.08 -12.00
N LYS A 48 -1.91 -3.74 -12.95
CA LYS A 48 -1.23 -4.72 -13.80
C LYS A 48 -0.32 -5.63 -12.98
N LEU A 49 0.43 -5.07 -12.03
CA LEU A 49 1.27 -5.84 -11.15
C LEU A 49 0.44 -6.84 -10.34
N TYR A 50 -0.67 -6.37 -9.77
CA TYR A 50 -1.57 -7.21 -9.01
C TYR A 50 -2.15 -8.34 -9.88
N SER A 51 -2.62 -8.01 -11.06
CA SER A 51 -3.19 -8.98 -11.99
C SER A 51 -2.17 -10.06 -12.38
N ASP A 52 -0.91 -9.66 -12.60
CA ASP A 52 0.14 -10.59 -13.02
C ASP A 52 0.55 -11.56 -11.91
N TYR A 53 0.49 -11.14 -10.64
CA TYR A 53 1.06 -11.93 -9.54
C TYR A 53 0.04 -12.44 -8.50
N LYS A 54 -1.22 -12.00 -8.56
CA LYS A 54 -2.19 -12.37 -7.52
C LYS A 54 -2.37 -13.88 -7.37
N ASP A 55 -2.33 -14.62 -8.47
CA ASP A 55 -2.48 -16.07 -8.42
C ASP A 55 -1.24 -16.76 -7.83
N ARG A 56 -0.13 -16.05 -7.75
CA ARG A 56 1.11 -16.53 -7.11
C ARG A 56 1.23 -16.10 -5.66
N GLY A 57 0.29 -15.30 -5.17
CA GLY A 57 0.25 -14.91 -3.76
C GLY A 57 0.59 -13.46 -3.46
N LEU A 58 0.55 -12.56 -4.46
CA LEU A 58 0.73 -11.14 -4.22
C LEU A 58 -0.60 -10.47 -3.92
N VAL A 59 -0.59 -9.60 -2.90
CA VAL A 59 -1.66 -8.61 -2.66
C VAL A 59 -1.04 -7.24 -2.80
N VAL A 60 -1.73 -6.34 -3.51
CA VAL A 60 -1.43 -4.91 -3.49
C VAL A 60 -2.48 -4.28 -2.58
N LEU A 61 -2.04 -3.52 -1.58
CA LEU A 61 -2.95 -2.84 -0.64
C LEU A 61 -2.78 -1.34 -0.81
N GLY A 62 -3.81 -0.68 -1.33
CA GLY A 62 -3.81 0.77 -1.51
C GLY A 62 -4.37 1.46 -0.28
N ILE A 63 -3.64 2.45 0.24
CA ILE A 63 -4.05 3.22 1.43
C ILE A 63 -4.17 4.68 1.02
N PRO A 64 -5.38 5.16 0.74
CA PRO A 64 -5.59 6.57 0.39
C PRO A 64 -5.13 7.48 1.54
N CYS A 65 -4.40 8.54 1.22
CA CYS A 65 -3.84 9.43 2.22
C CYS A 65 -3.85 10.87 1.71
N ASN A 66 -4.34 11.80 2.53
CA ASN A 66 -4.43 13.23 2.15
C ASN A 66 -3.29 14.08 2.70
N GLN A 67 -2.23 13.46 3.24
CA GLN A 67 -1.16 14.20 3.91
C GLN A 67 -0.16 14.87 2.97
N PHE A 68 -0.18 14.53 1.69
CA PHE A 68 0.78 15.07 0.72
C PHE A 68 0.08 16.07 -0.20
N ALA A 69 0.23 17.35 0.12
CA ALA A 69 -0.34 18.47 -0.63
C ALA A 69 -1.87 18.41 -0.76
N GLY A 70 -2.56 17.68 0.12
CA GLY A 70 -4.02 17.57 0.06
C GLY A 70 -4.54 16.94 -1.22
N GLN A 71 -3.80 16.00 -1.81
CA GLN A 71 -4.14 15.43 -3.12
C GLN A 71 -5.10 14.25 -3.06
N GLU A 72 -5.65 13.96 -1.87
CA GLU A 72 -6.72 12.97 -1.70
C GLU A 72 -7.85 13.55 -0.84
N PRO A 73 -8.52 14.62 -1.31
CA PRO A 73 -9.52 15.30 -0.47
C PRO A 73 -10.88 14.64 -0.44
N GLY A 74 -11.14 13.65 -1.31
CA GLY A 74 -12.45 13.02 -1.42
C GLY A 74 -12.80 12.12 -0.25
N THR A 75 -14.07 11.72 -0.20
CA THR A 75 -14.53 10.71 0.75
C THR A 75 -14.08 9.33 0.30
N ASP A 76 -14.16 8.34 1.20
CA ASP A 76 -13.84 6.96 0.83
C ASP A 76 -14.69 6.47 -0.35
N ALA A 77 -15.97 6.81 -0.37
CA ALA A 77 -16.86 6.43 -1.47
C ALA A 77 -16.44 7.07 -2.80
N GLU A 78 -16.05 8.34 -2.77
CA GLU A 78 -15.55 9.03 -3.96
C GLU A 78 -14.24 8.45 -4.46
N ILE A 79 -13.33 8.10 -3.54
CA ILE A 79 -12.05 7.48 -3.89
C ILE A 79 -12.27 6.11 -4.53
N LYS A 80 -13.16 5.30 -3.94
CA LYS A 80 -13.50 3.99 -4.49
C LYS A 80 -14.03 4.10 -5.91
N ALA A 81 -14.98 5.02 -6.12
CA ALA A 81 -15.57 5.24 -7.44
C ALA A 81 -14.52 5.70 -8.45
N PHE A 82 -13.62 6.61 -8.05
CA PHE A 82 -12.52 7.07 -8.91
C PHE A 82 -11.63 5.91 -9.34
N CYS A 83 -11.20 5.09 -8.40
CA CYS A 83 -10.31 3.96 -8.69
C CYS A 83 -10.98 2.95 -9.61
N GLU A 84 -12.25 2.64 -9.38
CA GLU A 84 -12.98 1.68 -10.20
C GLU A 84 -13.24 2.19 -11.62
N THR A 85 -13.63 3.47 -11.76
CA THR A 85 -14.03 4.01 -13.06
C THR A 85 -12.84 4.46 -13.91
N ARG A 86 -11.78 4.97 -13.29
CA ARG A 86 -10.63 5.52 -14.03
C ARG A 86 -9.54 4.49 -14.30
N PHE A 87 -9.34 3.53 -13.40
CA PHE A 87 -8.22 2.60 -13.48
C PHE A 87 -8.62 1.13 -13.35
N ASN A 88 -9.92 0.85 -13.17
CA ASN A 88 -10.40 -0.52 -13.04
C ASN A 88 -9.69 -1.26 -11.89
N VAL A 89 -9.43 -0.56 -10.78
CA VAL A 89 -8.68 -1.12 -9.66
C VAL A 89 -9.45 -2.29 -9.04
N ASP A 90 -8.77 -3.44 -8.92
CA ASP A 90 -9.33 -4.67 -8.37
C ASP A 90 -8.61 -5.09 -7.08
N PHE A 91 -7.45 -4.50 -6.79
CA PHE A 91 -6.75 -4.79 -5.53
C PHE A 91 -7.43 -4.09 -4.35
N PRO A 92 -7.26 -4.63 -3.13
CA PRO A 92 -7.91 -4.05 -1.93
C PRO A 92 -7.49 -2.61 -1.66
N LEU A 93 -8.45 -1.80 -1.25
CA LEU A 93 -8.23 -0.43 -0.78
C LEU A 93 -8.68 -0.32 0.67
N THR A 94 -7.98 0.48 1.45
CA THR A 94 -8.41 0.82 2.82
C THR A 94 -9.18 2.13 2.83
N SER A 95 -9.82 2.44 3.96
CA SER A 95 -10.29 3.79 4.21
C SER A 95 -9.08 4.73 4.33
N LYS A 96 -9.32 6.02 4.13
CA LYS A 96 -8.27 7.04 4.19
C LYS A 96 -7.55 6.99 5.54
N ALA A 97 -6.22 7.08 5.53
CA ALA A 97 -5.42 6.99 6.75
C ALA A 97 -4.22 7.92 6.69
N GLU A 98 -3.66 8.22 7.86
CA GLU A 98 -2.40 8.95 7.95
C GLU A 98 -1.25 7.95 7.92
N VAL A 99 -0.17 8.30 7.22
CA VAL A 99 0.96 7.39 7.01
C VAL A 99 2.27 7.95 7.54
N LYS A 100 2.26 9.20 8.00
CA LYS A 100 3.46 9.87 8.55
C LYS A 100 3.09 10.75 9.73
N GLY A 101 4.10 11.13 10.52
CA GLY A 101 3.92 12.03 11.67
C GLY A 101 3.40 11.28 12.89
N GLU A 102 3.06 12.03 13.92
CA GLU A 102 2.61 11.45 15.19
C GLU A 102 1.31 10.67 15.04
N GLY A 103 0.42 11.12 14.15
CA GLY A 103 -0.86 10.46 13.90
C GLY A 103 -0.79 9.29 12.93
N ALA A 104 0.40 8.90 12.49
CA ALA A 104 0.54 7.81 11.53
C ALA A 104 -0.08 6.53 12.06
N HIS A 105 -0.71 5.78 11.16
CA HIS A 105 -1.24 4.47 11.49
C HIS A 105 -0.14 3.60 12.10
N PRO A 106 -0.43 2.82 13.15
CA PRO A 106 0.59 2.00 13.84
C PRO A 106 1.42 1.11 12.91
N PHE A 107 0.85 0.62 11.82
CA PHE A 107 1.58 -0.14 10.82
C PHE A 107 2.80 0.65 10.31
N TYR A 108 2.61 1.93 9.99
CA TYR A 108 3.70 2.75 9.45
C TYR A 108 4.77 3.04 10.50
N LYS A 109 4.38 3.21 11.77
CA LYS A 109 5.35 3.36 12.86
C LYS A 109 6.17 2.09 13.04
N TRP A 110 5.53 0.94 12.95
CA TRP A 110 6.21 -0.35 13.01
C TRP A 110 7.18 -0.51 11.84
N ALA A 111 6.74 -0.19 10.63
CA ALA A 111 7.59 -0.30 9.44
C ALA A 111 8.84 0.58 9.54
N GLN A 112 8.70 1.79 10.09
CA GLN A 112 9.84 2.67 10.34
C GLN A 112 10.81 2.03 11.34
N GLY A 113 10.30 1.38 12.38
CA GLY A 113 11.12 0.67 13.35
C GLY A 113 11.90 -0.48 12.73
N GLN A 114 11.35 -1.12 11.69
CA GLN A 114 11.98 -2.26 11.03
C GLN A 114 12.96 -1.85 9.93
N LEU A 115 12.61 -0.85 9.12
CA LEU A 115 13.37 -0.48 7.92
C LEU A 115 14.04 0.91 8.02
N GLY A 116 13.73 1.67 9.07
CA GLY A 116 14.26 3.02 9.24
C GLY A 116 13.55 4.05 8.36
N GLU A 117 14.23 5.16 8.09
CA GLU A 117 13.68 6.28 7.32
C GLU A 117 13.15 5.90 5.94
N PRO A 118 13.74 4.94 5.20
CA PRO A 118 13.20 4.56 3.90
C PRO A 118 11.74 4.10 3.93
N ALA A 119 11.24 3.64 5.08
CA ALA A 119 9.85 3.21 5.22
C ALA A 119 8.89 4.37 5.51
N VAL A 120 9.40 5.56 5.81
CA VAL A 120 8.54 6.73 6.05
C VAL A 120 8.14 7.32 4.70
N PRO A 121 6.84 7.31 4.35
CA PRO A 121 6.43 7.88 3.07
C PRO A 121 6.84 9.35 2.95
N VAL A 122 7.43 9.70 1.82
CA VAL A 122 7.88 11.07 1.53
C VAL A 122 6.96 11.77 0.54
N TRP A 123 6.09 11.00 -0.13
CA TRP A 123 5.11 11.50 -1.07
C TRP A 123 4.07 10.41 -1.34
N ASN A 124 3.07 10.73 -2.17
CA ASN A 124 2.09 9.74 -2.65
C ASN A 124 2.80 8.64 -3.43
N PHE A 125 2.26 7.43 -3.36
CA PHE A 125 2.76 6.25 -4.07
C PHE A 125 4.12 5.75 -3.57
N HIS A 126 4.43 5.99 -2.32
CA HIS A 126 5.55 5.34 -1.63
C HIS A 126 5.16 3.88 -1.33
N LYS A 127 6.10 2.94 -1.42
CA LYS A 127 5.78 1.51 -1.35
C LYS A 127 6.58 0.82 -0.24
N ILE A 128 5.92 -0.13 0.44
CA ILE A 128 6.56 -0.98 1.45
C ILE A 128 6.19 -2.42 1.12
N LEU A 129 7.19 -3.30 1.01
CA LEU A 129 6.99 -4.72 0.69
C LEU A 129 7.01 -5.54 1.96
N ILE A 130 5.97 -6.35 2.17
CA ILE A 130 5.80 -7.23 3.33
C ILE A 130 5.80 -8.67 2.85
N GLY A 131 6.56 -9.53 3.53
CA GLY A 131 6.67 -10.93 3.17
C GLY A 131 5.52 -11.79 3.69
N ARG A 132 5.58 -13.07 3.36
CA ARG A 132 4.51 -14.03 3.67
C ARG A 132 4.25 -14.19 5.15
N HIS A 133 5.24 -13.94 6.00
CA HIS A 133 5.14 -14.08 7.45
C HIS A 133 5.01 -12.72 8.14
N GLY A 134 4.72 -11.67 7.39
CA GLY A 134 4.54 -10.33 7.94
C GLY A 134 5.82 -9.56 8.19
N GLU A 135 6.97 -10.05 7.69
CA GLU A 135 8.23 -9.34 7.84
C GLU A 135 8.32 -8.15 6.88
N ALA A 136 8.92 -7.05 7.34
CA ALA A 136 9.19 -5.89 6.49
C ALA A 136 10.43 -6.20 5.64
N ILE A 137 10.29 -6.22 4.33
CA ILE A 137 11.37 -6.61 3.42
C ILE A 137 12.13 -5.39 2.92
N GLN A 138 11.43 -4.43 2.32
CA GLN A 138 12.07 -3.30 1.66
C GLN A 138 11.05 -2.20 1.38
N ALA A 139 11.51 -0.95 1.34
CA ALA A 139 10.70 0.18 0.92
C ALA A 139 11.20 0.70 -0.44
N PHE A 140 10.29 1.28 -1.21
CA PHE A 140 10.60 1.87 -2.51
C PHE A 140 10.02 3.27 -2.57
N GLY A 141 10.75 4.20 -3.17
CA GLY A 141 10.31 5.58 -3.27
C GLY A 141 9.12 5.78 -4.19
N PRO A 142 8.48 6.96 -4.11
CA PRO A 142 7.29 7.26 -4.91
C PRO A 142 7.50 7.16 -6.41
N ARG A 143 8.68 7.54 -6.89
CA ARG A 143 8.97 7.55 -8.33
C ARG A 143 9.38 6.21 -8.89
N THR A 144 9.58 5.19 -8.04
CA THR A 144 9.86 3.84 -8.51
C THR A 144 8.56 3.26 -9.04
N GLU A 145 8.51 3.01 -10.34
CA GLU A 145 7.30 2.53 -11.00
C GLU A 145 6.91 1.15 -10.48
N PRO A 146 5.62 0.83 -10.37
CA PRO A 146 5.17 -0.44 -9.79
C PRO A 146 5.76 -1.68 -10.47
N ARG A 147 6.01 -1.61 -11.77
CA ARG A 147 6.53 -2.75 -12.53
C ARG A 147 8.04 -2.63 -12.79
N ALA A 148 8.71 -1.70 -12.11
CA ALA A 148 10.17 -1.58 -12.21
C ALA A 148 10.85 -2.88 -11.80
N PRO A 149 12.01 -3.21 -12.42
CA PRO A 149 12.72 -4.47 -12.12
C PRO A 149 13.04 -4.65 -10.64
N GLU A 150 13.39 -3.57 -9.93
CA GLU A 150 13.72 -3.67 -8.51
C GLU A 150 12.51 -4.12 -7.67
N ILE A 151 11.30 -3.71 -8.04
CA ILE A 151 10.09 -4.13 -7.32
C ILE A 151 9.71 -5.56 -7.72
N THR A 152 9.68 -5.88 -9.01
CA THR A 152 9.30 -7.22 -9.45
C THR A 152 10.29 -8.27 -8.98
N ALA A 153 11.60 -7.96 -8.97
CA ALA A 153 12.61 -8.89 -8.46
C ALA A 153 12.42 -9.15 -6.97
N ALA A 154 12.13 -8.09 -6.18
CA ALA A 154 11.91 -8.25 -4.74
C ALA A 154 10.65 -9.06 -4.46
N ILE A 155 9.58 -8.85 -5.23
CA ILE A 155 8.34 -9.62 -5.10
C ILE A 155 8.61 -11.09 -5.40
N GLU A 156 9.27 -11.38 -6.51
CA GLU A 156 9.53 -12.77 -6.91
C GLU A 156 10.44 -13.48 -5.91
N ALA A 157 11.40 -12.77 -5.31
CA ALA A 157 12.23 -13.35 -4.27
C ALA A 157 11.45 -13.68 -3.00
N ALA A 158 10.37 -12.96 -2.72
CA ALA A 158 9.53 -13.15 -1.54
C ALA A 158 8.42 -14.18 -1.75
N LEU A 159 8.02 -14.39 -2.99
CA LEU A 159 7.01 -15.39 -3.34
C LEU A 159 7.61 -16.84 -3.24
#